data_978e1c2429c70276863e002f7ab5fe9a
#
_entry.id   978e1c2429c70276863e002f7ab5fe9a
#
_cell.length_a   1.000
_cell.length_b   1.000
_cell.length_c   1.000
_cell.angle_alpha   90.00
_cell.angle_beta   90.00
_cell.angle_gamma   90.00
#
_symmetry.space_group_name_H-M   'P 1'
#
loop_
_entity.id
_entity.type
_entity.pdbx_description
1 polymer ?
#
loop_
_entity_poly.entity_id
_entity_poly.type
_entity_poly.pdbx_seq_one_letter_code
_entity_poly.pdbx_strand_id
1 'polypeptide(L)'
;MILGRVFQPLRRRRRPLLPQTTFLRRHGALANHPSAYAALPAHRGRRSARAVFDGTPHEDAVAYANLVDLHLSCGDLPRAEALFRAAPAAARGPRLDTVMLDGYFKAGRVDHARTLFDGMAVKTISAWTRVVSGYCRAGRVEEARAVFDAMPARDVVSWTAMLQGYARSGIMREARGLFDAMPARDFFSWTVMLQGYMRSGMLMEAREVFDQMPERNVVTWTVMVKAYADRGHFQEAMELFDGMPQRNLYSWNIMISGSLRAGKVDEAVRLFERMPDRNAVSWTTMVTGLAQNGRVSMAREFFDRMPEKRDTAAWNAMITAYANAGQMNKARGLFDSMPAKDLVSWNAIIHGYANNKHKSEVMRLFLLMLGSAVSPDRFTLISVLLTSESTVEVGQIHGLATTRGLLSDTSLGNALLTMYSRSGDLHSAWQVFKMLHEKDPITWTLMMRAFANHGCASYALQAFAQMLQHGYKPSSTIFIAGLVDEGHASRVHCRLSAQVGNSGGGSSSKV
;
A
#
# COMPACT_ATOMS: atom_id res chain seq x y z
N MET A 1 -3.28 22.74 35.05
CA MET A 1 -1.93 23.31 35.31
C MET A 1 -0.87 22.20 35.51
N ILE A 2 -0.74 21.21 34.62
CA ILE A 2 0.23 20.08 34.78
C ILE A 2 1.08 19.84 33.52
N LEU A 3 0.92 20.60 32.44
CA LEU A 3 1.67 20.39 31.17
C LEU A 3 2.83 21.38 30.94
N GLY A 4 3.29 22.10 31.97
CA GLY A 4 4.27 23.19 31.82
C GLY A 4 5.76 22.85 32.02
N ARG A 5 6.16 21.58 32.21
CA ARG A 5 7.55 21.28 32.62
C ARG A 5 8.25 20.11 31.91
N VAL A 6 8.04 19.87 30.63
CA VAL A 6 8.81 18.84 29.88
C VAL A 6 9.24 19.37 28.52
N PHE A 7 9.94 20.47 28.44
CA PHE A 7 10.66 20.86 27.22
C PHE A 7 12.04 21.47 27.60
N GLN A 8 13.04 20.60 27.64
CA GLN A 8 14.45 21.00 27.40
C GLN A 8 15.03 20.10 26.31
N PRO A 9 15.72 20.68 25.30
CA PRO A 9 16.27 19.91 24.18
C PRO A 9 17.55 19.21 24.55
N LEU A 10 17.58 17.88 24.40
CA LEU A 10 18.77 17.04 24.51
C LEU A 10 19.74 17.31 23.36
N ARG A 11 20.88 17.92 23.65
CA ARG A 11 22.05 18.07 22.75
C ARG A 11 22.63 16.69 22.43
N ARG A 12 22.58 16.28 21.17
CA ARG A 12 23.28 15.08 20.64
C ARG A 12 24.79 15.30 20.67
N ARG A 13 25.53 14.53 21.48
CA ARG A 13 26.98 14.41 21.42
C ARG A 13 27.39 13.59 20.19
N ARG A 14 28.15 14.18 19.28
CA ARG A 14 28.86 13.49 18.19
C ARG A 14 30.06 12.73 18.76
N ARG A 15 30.19 11.44 18.43
CA ARG A 15 31.44 10.65 18.63
C ARG A 15 32.33 10.83 17.41
N PRO A 16 33.65 10.92 17.58
CA PRO A 16 34.60 11.09 16.48
C PRO A 16 34.85 9.78 15.74
N LEU A 17 34.95 9.86 14.40
CA LEU A 17 35.28 8.77 13.49
C LEU A 17 36.83 8.67 13.37
N LEU A 18 37.38 7.49 13.64
CA LEU A 18 38.75 7.12 13.34
C LEU A 18 38.94 6.82 11.84
N PRO A 19 40.10 7.12 11.23
CA PRO A 19 40.34 6.91 9.80
C PRO A 19 40.75 5.46 9.51
N GLN A 20 40.00 4.76 8.62
CA GLN A 20 40.40 3.45 8.08
C GLN A 20 40.95 3.61 6.65
N THR A 21 42.25 3.77 6.53
CA THR A 21 42.98 3.79 5.24
C THR A 21 43.79 2.51 4.96
N THR A 22 43.44 1.37 5.55
CA THR A 22 44.28 0.15 5.45
C THR A 22 43.61 -1.07 4.77
N PHE A 23 42.43 -0.92 4.13
CA PHE A 23 41.72 -2.10 3.59
C PHE A 23 41.86 -2.34 2.08
N LEU A 24 42.48 -1.43 1.32
CA LEU A 24 42.46 -1.45 -0.16
C LEU A 24 43.70 -2.06 -0.85
N ARG A 25 44.66 -2.68 -0.10
CA ARG A 25 45.87 -3.25 -0.73
C ARG A 25 45.90 -4.77 -0.92
N ARG A 26 44.80 -5.52 -0.63
CA ARG A 26 44.84 -7.00 -0.67
C ARG A 26 43.94 -7.71 -1.70
N HIS A 27 43.19 -7.01 -2.56
CA HIS A 27 42.26 -7.69 -3.51
C HIS A 27 42.37 -7.17 -4.96
N GLY A 28 43.57 -7.37 -5.56
CA GLY A 28 43.75 -7.19 -6.99
C GLY A 28 43.09 -8.26 -7.90
N ALA A 29 42.27 -9.16 -7.34
CA ALA A 29 41.72 -10.32 -8.09
C ALA A 29 40.19 -10.30 -8.27
N LEU A 30 39.47 -9.23 -7.91
CA LEU A 30 38.00 -9.16 -7.94
C LEU A 30 37.43 -8.30 -9.09
N ALA A 31 38.25 -7.90 -10.05
CA ALA A 31 37.83 -6.97 -11.12
C ALA A 31 36.83 -7.56 -12.14
N ASN A 32 36.58 -8.89 -12.15
CA ASN A 32 35.83 -9.56 -13.22
C ASN A 32 34.48 -10.19 -12.81
N HIS A 33 33.92 -9.89 -11.64
CA HIS A 33 32.61 -10.46 -11.25
C HIS A 33 31.53 -9.39 -11.09
N PRO A 34 30.44 -9.41 -11.90
CA PRO A 34 29.34 -8.40 -11.85
C PRO A 34 28.57 -8.38 -10.54
N SER A 35 28.57 -9.47 -9.75
CA SER A 35 27.83 -9.58 -8.49
C SER A 35 28.48 -8.92 -7.27
N ALA A 36 29.76 -8.51 -7.37
CA ALA A 36 30.46 -7.89 -6.24
C ALA A 36 30.03 -6.43 -5.95
N TYR A 37 29.37 -5.78 -6.93
CA TYR A 37 28.97 -4.36 -6.84
C TYR A 37 27.56 -4.14 -6.30
N ALA A 38 26.71 -5.16 -6.28
CA ALA A 38 25.31 -5.06 -5.84
C ALA A 38 25.14 -4.86 -4.32
N ALA A 39 26.18 -5.05 -3.52
CA ALA A 39 26.12 -5.03 -2.05
C ALA A 39 26.66 -3.74 -1.38
N LEU A 40 27.05 -2.71 -2.15
CA LEU A 40 27.63 -1.48 -1.59
C LEU A 40 26.58 -0.37 -1.41
N PRO A 41 26.54 0.37 -0.27
CA PRO A 41 25.67 1.52 -0.09
C PRO A 41 25.94 2.60 -1.14
N ALA A 42 24.89 3.19 -1.70
CA ALA A 42 24.89 4.08 -2.88
C ALA A 42 25.95 5.23 -2.87
N HIS A 43 26.36 5.73 -1.72
CA HIS A 43 27.36 6.80 -1.60
C HIS A 43 28.82 6.31 -1.52
N ARG A 44 29.06 5.02 -1.17
CA ARG A 44 30.40 4.41 -1.22
C ARG A 44 30.70 3.82 -2.60
N GLY A 45 29.69 3.31 -3.31
CA GLY A 45 29.81 2.75 -4.66
C GLY A 45 30.32 3.74 -5.69
N ARG A 46 29.93 5.02 -5.60
CA ARG A 46 30.34 6.07 -6.57
C ARG A 46 31.83 6.37 -6.57
N ARG A 47 32.50 6.40 -5.41
CA ARG A 47 33.95 6.67 -5.30
C ARG A 47 34.77 5.47 -5.75
N SER A 48 34.34 4.25 -5.40
CA SER A 48 35.02 3.02 -5.81
C SER A 48 34.88 2.73 -7.29
N ALA A 49 33.71 3.00 -7.91
CA ALA A 49 33.50 2.80 -9.34
C ALA A 49 34.34 3.76 -10.19
N ARG A 50 34.49 5.01 -9.77
CA ARG A 50 35.33 5.99 -10.47
C ARG A 50 36.82 5.64 -10.38
N ALA A 51 37.29 5.17 -9.22
CA ALA A 51 38.67 4.73 -9.03
C ALA A 51 39.03 3.47 -9.87
N VAL A 52 38.05 2.58 -10.12
CA VAL A 52 38.22 1.42 -11.02
C VAL A 52 38.22 1.86 -12.47
N PHE A 53 37.37 2.84 -12.85
CA PHE A 53 37.31 3.39 -14.20
C PHE A 53 38.59 4.17 -14.58
N ASP A 54 39.13 4.98 -13.67
CA ASP A 54 40.36 5.75 -13.88
C ASP A 54 41.60 4.84 -14.04
N GLY A 55 41.48 3.53 -13.72
CA GLY A 55 42.52 2.51 -13.90
C GLY A 55 42.31 1.53 -15.08
N THR A 56 41.19 1.66 -15.84
CA THR A 56 40.92 0.78 -16.99
C THR A 56 41.26 1.49 -18.32
N PRO A 57 41.66 0.75 -19.37
CA PRO A 57 41.86 1.35 -20.69
C PRO A 57 40.57 2.03 -21.16
N HIS A 58 40.68 3.31 -21.58
CA HIS A 58 39.53 4.15 -21.98
C HIS A 58 38.74 3.64 -23.21
N GLU A 59 39.06 2.48 -23.75
CA GLU A 59 38.45 1.89 -24.95
C GLU A 59 37.54 0.69 -24.68
N ASP A 60 37.39 0.27 -23.41
CA ASP A 60 36.59 -0.92 -23.06
C ASP A 60 35.10 -0.60 -23.04
N ALA A 61 34.37 -1.06 -24.08
CA ALA A 61 32.90 -0.94 -24.18
C ALA A 61 32.14 -1.54 -23.00
N VAL A 62 32.70 -2.58 -22.37
CA VAL A 62 32.08 -3.25 -21.20
C VAL A 62 32.20 -2.37 -19.95
N ALA A 63 33.36 -1.72 -19.77
CA ALA A 63 33.58 -0.80 -18.65
C ALA A 63 32.65 0.42 -18.73
N TYR A 64 32.49 1.01 -19.92
CA TYR A 64 31.53 2.10 -20.14
C TYR A 64 30.09 1.69 -19.85
N ALA A 65 29.64 0.54 -20.38
CA ALA A 65 28.28 0.04 -20.14
C ALA A 65 28.01 -0.21 -18.65
N ASN A 66 28.98 -0.80 -17.93
CA ASN A 66 28.86 -1.05 -16.49
C ASN A 66 28.83 0.26 -15.67
N LEU A 67 29.61 1.27 -16.07
CA LEU A 67 29.64 2.56 -15.39
C LEU A 67 28.32 3.33 -15.62
N VAL A 68 27.79 3.33 -16.83
CA VAL A 68 26.47 3.89 -17.14
C VAL A 68 25.38 3.18 -16.33
N ASP A 69 25.38 1.85 -16.30
CA ASP A 69 24.39 1.06 -15.51
C ASP A 69 24.47 1.37 -14.02
N LEU A 70 25.68 1.55 -13.47
CA LEU A 70 25.86 1.96 -12.08
C LEU A 70 25.23 3.34 -11.79
N HIS A 71 25.45 4.34 -12.64
CA HIS A 71 24.85 5.66 -12.45
C HIS A 71 23.31 5.60 -12.58
N LEU A 72 22.79 4.81 -13.52
CA LEU A 72 21.35 4.56 -13.68
C LEU A 72 20.75 3.84 -12.46
N SER A 73 21.45 2.86 -11.91
CA SER A 73 21.00 2.14 -10.70
C SER A 73 20.99 3.04 -9.45
N CYS A 74 21.83 4.09 -9.42
CA CYS A 74 21.82 5.14 -8.39
C CYS A 74 20.82 6.26 -8.64
N GLY A 75 20.03 6.21 -9.73
CA GLY A 75 19.09 7.25 -10.12
C GLY A 75 19.72 8.52 -10.70
N ASP A 76 21.01 8.49 -11.06
CA ASP A 76 21.77 9.64 -11.56
C ASP A 76 21.78 9.66 -13.10
N LEU A 77 20.59 9.86 -13.68
CA LEU A 77 20.41 9.90 -15.13
C LEU A 77 21.29 10.97 -15.84
N PRO A 78 21.46 12.22 -15.31
CA PRO A 78 22.25 13.23 -15.98
C PRO A 78 23.72 12.82 -16.18
N ARG A 79 24.31 12.13 -15.19
CA ARG A 79 25.69 11.62 -15.33
C ARG A 79 25.79 10.43 -16.26
N ALA A 80 24.79 9.54 -16.24
CA ALA A 80 24.72 8.45 -17.19
C ALA A 80 24.67 8.97 -18.65
N GLU A 81 23.86 10.00 -18.91
CA GLU A 81 23.79 10.67 -20.20
C GLU A 81 25.12 11.32 -20.60
N ALA A 82 25.78 12.01 -19.66
CA ALA A 82 27.08 12.63 -19.92
C ALA A 82 28.12 11.58 -20.31
N LEU A 83 28.20 10.47 -19.60
CA LEU A 83 29.09 9.35 -19.91
C LEU A 83 28.74 8.68 -21.26
N PHE A 84 27.45 8.48 -21.52
CA PHE A 84 26.99 7.92 -22.78
C PHE A 84 27.42 8.79 -23.99
N ARG A 85 27.28 10.12 -23.87
CA ARG A 85 27.72 11.07 -24.94
C ARG A 85 29.23 11.14 -25.06
N ALA A 86 29.98 11.02 -23.95
CA ALA A 86 31.44 11.07 -23.92
C ALA A 86 32.09 9.74 -24.34
N ALA A 87 31.33 8.67 -24.54
CA ALA A 87 31.88 7.36 -24.91
C ALA A 87 32.59 7.43 -26.26
N PRO A 88 33.85 6.96 -26.36
CA PRO A 88 34.59 6.91 -27.60
C PRO A 88 33.91 5.95 -28.60
N ALA A 89 34.20 6.13 -29.90
CA ALA A 89 33.59 5.33 -30.98
C ALA A 89 33.77 3.82 -30.78
N ALA A 90 34.92 3.40 -30.25
CA ALA A 90 35.21 1.99 -29.92
C ALA A 90 34.33 1.42 -28.80
N ALA A 91 33.87 2.26 -27.86
CA ALA A 91 32.99 1.86 -26.74
C ALA A 91 31.50 1.97 -27.11
N ARG A 92 31.16 2.64 -28.20
CA ARG A 92 29.77 2.73 -28.69
C ARG A 92 29.38 1.43 -29.37
N GLY A 93 28.28 0.84 -28.93
CA GLY A 93 27.77 -0.38 -29.51
C GLY A 93 26.44 -0.81 -28.91
N PRO A 94 25.83 -1.87 -29.42
CA PRO A 94 24.48 -2.31 -29.03
C PRO A 94 24.30 -2.55 -27.53
N ARG A 95 25.36 -2.91 -26.81
CA ARG A 95 25.33 -3.13 -25.36
C ARG A 95 25.14 -1.83 -24.60
N LEU A 96 25.94 -0.80 -24.91
CA LEU A 96 25.87 0.50 -24.26
C LEU A 96 24.52 1.18 -24.53
N ASP A 97 24.10 1.14 -25.83
CA ASP A 97 22.79 1.67 -26.26
C ASP A 97 21.64 0.99 -25.51
N THR A 98 21.70 -0.35 -25.34
CA THR A 98 20.68 -1.12 -24.65
C THR A 98 20.60 -0.79 -23.15
N VAL A 99 21.73 -0.56 -22.49
CA VAL A 99 21.78 -0.13 -21.09
C VAL A 99 21.16 1.26 -20.94
N MET A 100 21.48 2.18 -21.84
CA MET A 100 20.93 3.54 -21.80
C MET A 100 19.42 3.58 -22.10
N LEU A 101 18.94 2.73 -23.04
CA LEU A 101 17.51 2.51 -23.29
C LEU A 101 16.78 2.13 -22.02
N ASP A 102 17.29 1.13 -21.29
CA ASP A 102 16.70 0.67 -20.02
C ASP A 102 16.70 1.78 -18.97
N GLY A 103 17.75 2.58 -18.92
CA GLY A 103 17.86 3.76 -18.06
C GLY A 103 16.80 4.80 -18.33
N TYR A 104 16.58 5.16 -19.58
CA TYR A 104 15.53 6.10 -19.97
C TYR A 104 14.14 5.60 -19.61
N PHE A 105 13.83 4.33 -19.87
CA PHE A 105 12.55 3.75 -19.49
C PHE A 105 12.34 3.71 -17.96
N LYS A 106 13.38 3.37 -17.19
CA LYS A 106 13.32 3.39 -15.71
C LYS A 106 13.10 4.80 -15.16
N ALA A 107 13.65 5.81 -15.82
CA ALA A 107 13.50 7.22 -15.46
C ALA A 107 12.19 7.85 -15.99
N GLY A 108 11.32 7.10 -16.68
CA GLY A 108 10.09 7.60 -17.29
C GLY A 108 10.30 8.47 -18.53
N ARG A 109 11.53 8.53 -19.07
CA ARG A 109 11.88 9.32 -20.27
C ARG A 109 11.62 8.52 -21.55
N VAL A 110 10.36 8.17 -21.79
CA VAL A 110 9.95 7.25 -22.86
C VAL A 110 10.34 7.77 -24.25
N ASP A 111 10.16 9.07 -24.50
CA ASP A 111 10.43 9.67 -25.82
C ASP A 111 11.95 9.73 -26.10
N HIS A 112 12.78 9.95 -25.09
CA HIS A 112 14.24 9.87 -25.23
C HIS A 112 14.70 8.43 -25.55
N ALA A 113 14.08 7.43 -24.90
CA ALA A 113 14.33 6.03 -25.22
C ALA A 113 13.97 5.71 -26.69
N ARG A 114 12.85 6.24 -27.18
CA ARG A 114 12.42 6.06 -28.56
C ARG A 114 13.43 6.70 -29.56
N THR A 115 13.79 7.96 -29.31
CA THR A 115 14.78 8.66 -30.17
C THR A 115 16.11 7.92 -30.20
N LEU A 116 16.58 7.42 -29.05
CA LEU A 116 17.81 6.63 -28.99
C LEU A 116 17.67 5.35 -29.82
N PHE A 117 16.58 4.60 -29.63
CA PHE A 117 16.33 3.38 -30.37
C PHE A 117 16.25 3.59 -31.88
N ASP A 118 15.59 4.65 -32.32
CA ASP A 118 15.47 4.96 -33.75
C ASP A 118 16.85 5.30 -34.39
N GLY A 119 17.74 5.96 -33.62
CA GLY A 119 19.10 6.29 -34.02
C GLY A 119 20.13 5.16 -33.93
N MET A 120 19.77 3.99 -33.38
CA MET A 120 20.70 2.85 -33.30
C MET A 120 21.04 2.30 -34.67
N ALA A 121 22.36 2.17 -34.97
CA ALA A 121 22.85 1.59 -36.22
C ALA A 121 22.49 0.08 -36.33
N VAL A 122 22.55 -0.65 -35.24
CA VAL A 122 22.21 -2.09 -35.15
C VAL A 122 21.16 -2.31 -34.09
N LYS A 123 19.96 -2.67 -34.52
CA LYS A 123 18.84 -2.99 -33.65
C LYS A 123 18.81 -4.50 -33.38
N THR A 124 19.37 -4.93 -32.23
CA THR A 124 19.34 -6.33 -31.80
C THR A 124 17.95 -6.72 -31.30
N ILE A 125 17.63 -8.04 -31.30
CA ILE A 125 16.37 -8.55 -30.72
C ILE A 125 16.22 -8.07 -29.26
N SER A 126 17.32 -8.06 -28.51
CA SER A 126 17.34 -7.56 -27.13
C SER A 126 16.95 -6.06 -27.05
N ALA A 127 17.41 -5.21 -27.94
CA ALA A 127 17.04 -3.79 -27.98
C ALA A 127 15.55 -3.62 -28.29
N TRP A 128 15.04 -4.33 -29.30
CA TRP A 128 13.60 -4.36 -29.60
C TRP A 128 12.76 -4.78 -28.40
N THR A 129 13.13 -5.91 -27.76
CA THR A 129 12.42 -6.44 -26.59
C THR A 129 12.42 -5.47 -25.39
N ARG A 130 13.53 -4.72 -25.20
CA ARG A 130 13.59 -3.69 -24.14
C ARG A 130 12.68 -2.51 -24.43
N VAL A 131 12.55 -2.10 -25.69
CA VAL A 131 11.61 -1.04 -26.08
C VAL A 131 10.17 -1.49 -25.87
N VAL A 132 9.80 -2.70 -26.30
CA VAL A 132 8.48 -3.29 -26.05
C VAL A 132 8.20 -3.33 -24.54
N SER A 133 9.11 -3.91 -23.74
CA SER A 133 8.96 -3.96 -22.27
C SER A 133 8.88 -2.58 -21.64
N GLY A 134 9.63 -1.61 -22.15
CA GLY A 134 9.67 -0.24 -21.68
C GLY A 134 8.33 0.48 -21.88
N TYR A 135 7.78 0.40 -23.08
CA TYR A 135 6.45 0.92 -23.39
C TYR A 135 5.36 0.24 -22.56
N CYS A 136 5.40 -1.10 -22.43
CA CYS A 136 4.47 -1.84 -21.58
C CYS A 136 4.53 -1.38 -20.10
N ARG A 137 5.73 -1.11 -19.57
CA ARG A 137 5.91 -0.57 -18.21
C ARG A 137 5.37 0.85 -18.06
N ALA A 138 5.49 1.65 -19.09
CA ALA A 138 4.96 3.02 -19.13
C ALA A 138 3.44 3.10 -19.37
N GLY A 139 2.75 1.96 -19.55
CA GLY A 139 1.32 1.91 -19.86
C GLY A 139 0.96 2.24 -21.32
N ARG A 140 1.97 2.45 -22.17
CA ARG A 140 1.80 2.79 -23.61
C ARG A 140 1.75 1.49 -24.44
N VAL A 141 0.68 0.71 -24.26
CA VAL A 141 0.61 -0.66 -24.79
C VAL A 141 0.45 -0.69 -26.30
N GLU A 142 -0.24 0.29 -26.88
CA GLU A 142 -0.44 0.40 -28.33
C GLU A 142 0.89 0.63 -29.05
N GLU A 143 1.73 1.51 -28.52
CA GLU A 143 3.07 1.75 -29.07
C GLU A 143 3.98 0.54 -28.87
N ALA A 144 3.85 -0.16 -27.74
CA ALA A 144 4.55 -1.43 -27.53
C ALA A 144 4.16 -2.44 -28.60
N ARG A 145 2.86 -2.53 -28.93
CA ARG A 145 2.34 -3.43 -29.98
C ARG A 145 2.89 -3.05 -31.34
N ALA A 146 2.88 -1.77 -31.71
CA ALA A 146 3.42 -1.31 -32.99
C ALA A 146 4.92 -1.64 -33.13
N VAL A 147 5.70 -1.49 -32.05
CA VAL A 147 7.11 -1.87 -32.01
C VAL A 147 7.29 -3.38 -32.13
N PHE A 148 6.47 -4.16 -31.42
CA PHE A 148 6.50 -5.62 -31.49
C PHE A 148 6.17 -6.13 -32.90
N ASP A 149 5.19 -5.54 -33.58
CA ASP A 149 4.80 -5.94 -34.93
C ASP A 149 5.87 -5.57 -35.97
N ALA A 150 6.61 -4.49 -35.73
CA ALA A 150 7.74 -4.06 -36.56
C ALA A 150 9.04 -4.87 -36.38
N MET A 151 9.08 -5.81 -35.38
CA MET A 151 10.28 -6.62 -35.14
C MET A 151 10.56 -7.58 -36.30
N PRO A 152 11.79 -7.59 -36.87
CA PRO A 152 12.18 -8.48 -37.98
C PRO A 152 12.14 -9.98 -37.56
N ALA A 153 12.51 -10.26 -36.31
CA ALA A 153 12.46 -11.60 -35.71
C ALA A 153 12.01 -11.49 -34.26
N ARG A 154 11.22 -12.45 -33.81
CA ARG A 154 10.66 -12.51 -32.46
C ARG A 154 11.09 -13.79 -31.79
N ASP A 155 11.62 -13.68 -30.57
CA ASP A 155 11.92 -14.81 -29.69
C ASP A 155 10.86 -14.94 -28.59
N VAL A 156 10.91 -16.03 -27.82
CA VAL A 156 9.95 -16.28 -26.72
C VAL A 156 9.95 -15.14 -25.72
N VAL A 157 11.10 -14.46 -25.52
CA VAL A 157 11.23 -13.33 -24.57
C VAL A 157 10.46 -12.11 -25.06
N SER A 158 10.53 -11.78 -26.36
CA SER A 158 9.79 -10.66 -26.94
C SER A 158 8.28 -10.90 -26.93
N TRP A 159 7.84 -12.12 -27.26
CA TRP A 159 6.45 -12.52 -27.16
C TRP A 159 5.95 -12.38 -25.73
N THR A 160 6.70 -12.89 -24.74
CA THR A 160 6.32 -12.83 -23.34
C THR A 160 6.35 -11.41 -22.76
N ALA A 161 7.26 -10.54 -23.26
CA ALA A 161 7.29 -9.13 -22.88
C ALA A 161 6.01 -8.39 -23.31
N MET A 162 5.53 -8.64 -24.53
CA MET A 162 4.28 -8.05 -25.02
C MET A 162 3.07 -8.64 -24.30
N LEU A 163 3.05 -9.95 -24.09
CA LEU A 163 2.05 -10.66 -23.32
C LEU A 163 1.90 -10.08 -21.90
N GLN A 164 3.04 -9.83 -21.25
CA GLN A 164 3.07 -9.22 -19.91
C GLN A 164 2.51 -7.77 -19.93
N GLY A 165 2.75 -7.02 -21.02
CA GLY A 165 2.17 -5.71 -21.22
C GLY A 165 0.65 -5.74 -21.23
N TYR A 166 0.06 -6.58 -22.06
CA TYR A 166 -1.39 -6.74 -22.14
C TYR A 166 -1.98 -7.24 -20.80
N ALA A 167 -1.37 -8.27 -20.18
CA ALA A 167 -1.82 -8.81 -18.91
C ALA A 167 -1.77 -7.79 -17.76
N ARG A 168 -0.77 -6.90 -17.74
CA ARG A 168 -0.68 -5.82 -16.73
C ARG A 168 -1.72 -4.74 -16.93
N SER A 169 -2.06 -4.42 -18.16
CA SER A 169 -3.08 -3.42 -18.51
C SER A 169 -4.51 -3.96 -18.46
N GLY A 170 -4.69 -5.27 -18.13
CA GLY A 170 -6.01 -5.90 -18.04
C GLY A 170 -6.65 -6.20 -19.40
N ILE A 171 -5.90 -6.06 -20.50
CA ILE A 171 -6.38 -6.29 -21.86
C ILE A 171 -6.25 -7.80 -22.19
N MET A 172 -7.05 -8.62 -21.50
CA MET A 172 -6.87 -10.08 -21.49
C MET A 172 -7.29 -10.75 -22.79
N ARG A 173 -8.17 -10.13 -23.60
CA ARG A 173 -8.57 -10.67 -24.91
C ARG A 173 -7.40 -10.69 -25.88
N GLU A 174 -6.68 -9.57 -25.98
CA GLU A 174 -5.50 -9.41 -26.82
C GLU A 174 -4.34 -10.25 -26.30
N ALA A 175 -4.20 -10.34 -24.96
CA ALA A 175 -3.23 -11.24 -24.32
C ALA A 175 -3.47 -12.70 -24.72
N ARG A 176 -4.73 -13.17 -24.73
CA ARG A 176 -5.08 -14.53 -25.14
C ARG A 176 -4.77 -14.77 -26.60
N GLY A 177 -5.19 -13.86 -27.49
CA GLY A 177 -4.87 -13.95 -28.92
C GLY A 177 -3.36 -14.00 -29.20
N LEU A 178 -2.59 -13.18 -28.46
CA LEU A 178 -1.13 -13.19 -28.57
C LEU A 178 -0.54 -14.51 -28.05
N PHE A 179 -1.01 -15.01 -26.94
CA PHE A 179 -0.58 -16.28 -26.34
C PHE A 179 -0.86 -17.47 -27.26
N ASP A 180 -2.04 -17.48 -27.88
CA ASP A 180 -2.44 -18.56 -28.81
C ASP A 180 -1.60 -18.52 -30.10
N ALA A 181 -1.16 -17.33 -30.54
CA ALA A 181 -0.28 -17.14 -31.71
C ALA A 181 1.21 -17.43 -31.42
N MET A 182 1.62 -17.65 -30.15
CA MET A 182 3.02 -17.93 -29.82
C MET A 182 3.49 -19.27 -30.43
N PRO A 183 4.60 -19.29 -31.19
CA PRO A 183 5.14 -20.52 -31.78
C PRO A 183 5.60 -21.54 -30.73
N ALA A 184 6.14 -21.04 -29.61
CA ALA A 184 6.54 -21.83 -28.46
C ALA A 184 6.14 -21.12 -27.18
N ARG A 185 5.63 -21.86 -26.23
CA ARG A 185 5.21 -21.36 -24.90
C ARG A 185 6.10 -21.97 -23.84
N ASP A 186 6.76 -21.13 -23.07
CA ASP A 186 7.56 -21.54 -21.92
C ASP A 186 6.75 -21.42 -20.62
N PHE A 187 7.30 -21.96 -19.56
CA PHE A 187 6.69 -21.87 -18.22
C PHE A 187 6.36 -20.42 -17.80
N PHE A 188 7.17 -19.46 -18.24
CA PHE A 188 6.98 -18.05 -17.88
C PHE A 188 5.77 -17.43 -18.60
N SER A 189 5.58 -17.70 -19.89
CA SER A 189 4.42 -17.23 -20.66
C SER A 189 3.09 -17.78 -20.10
N TRP A 190 3.05 -19.07 -19.74
CA TRP A 190 1.91 -19.65 -19.04
C TRP A 190 1.62 -18.95 -17.71
N THR A 191 2.67 -18.68 -16.92
CA THR A 191 2.52 -17.98 -15.62
C THR A 191 2.03 -16.55 -15.79
N VAL A 192 2.46 -15.84 -16.82
CA VAL A 192 2.00 -14.46 -17.13
C VAL A 192 0.50 -14.47 -17.46
N MET A 193 0.03 -15.41 -18.28
CA MET A 193 -1.40 -15.55 -18.59
C MET A 193 -2.22 -15.84 -17.34
N LEU A 194 -1.78 -16.80 -16.54
CA LEU A 194 -2.42 -17.18 -15.29
C LEU A 194 -2.56 -15.96 -14.36
N GLN A 195 -1.47 -15.23 -14.12
CA GLN A 195 -1.48 -14.04 -13.28
C GLN A 195 -2.33 -12.90 -13.85
N GLY A 196 -2.34 -12.74 -15.17
CA GLY A 196 -3.18 -11.76 -15.87
C GLY A 196 -4.66 -12.00 -15.63
N TYR A 197 -5.14 -13.22 -15.90
CA TYR A 197 -6.54 -13.61 -15.66
C TYR A 197 -6.94 -13.47 -14.20
N MET A 198 -6.07 -13.88 -13.28
CA MET A 198 -6.35 -13.74 -11.85
C MET A 198 -6.46 -12.29 -11.39
N ARG A 199 -5.57 -11.40 -11.89
CA ARG A 199 -5.63 -9.98 -11.59
C ARG A 199 -6.91 -9.33 -12.12
N SER A 200 -7.36 -9.73 -13.33
CA SER A 200 -8.59 -9.27 -13.96
C SER A 200 -9.85 -9.89 -13.38
N GLY A 201 -9.73 -10.80 -12.41
CA GLY A 201 -10.87 -11.46 -11.78
C GLY A 201 -11.48 -12.62 -12.57
N MET A 202 -10.88 -12.99 -13.68
CA MET A 202 -11.35 -14.01 -14.63
C MET A 202 -10.87 -15.39 -14.17
N LEU A 203 -11.52 -15.95 -13.12
CA LEU A 203 -11.08 -17.20 -12.48
C LEU A 203 -11.28 -18.43 -13.34
N MET A 204 -12.35 -18.45 -14.16
CA MET A 204 -12.65 -19.60 -15.02
C MET A 204 -11.58 -19.75 -16.11
N GLU A 205 -11.22 -18.65 -16.74
CA GLU A 205 -10.17 -18.60 -17.77
C GLU A 205 -8.78 -18.86 -17.15
N ALA A 206 -8.53 -18.40 -15.92
CA ALA A 206 -7.32 -18.74 -15.19
C ALA A 206 -7.23 -20.24 -14.92
N ARG A 207 -8.35 -20.90 -14.55
CA ARG A 207 -8.44 -22.34 -14.34
C ARG A 207 -8.19 -23.11 -15.65
N GLU A 208 -8.79 -22.67 -16.73
CA GLU A 208 -8.59 -23.27 -18.06
C GLU A 208 -7.10 -23.25 -18.46
N VAL A 209 -6.44 -22.08 -18.32
CA VAL A 209 -5.01 -21.93 -18.60
C VAL A 209 -4.19 -22.83 -17.68
N PHE A 210 -4.51 -22.89 -16.39
CA PHE A 210 -3.84 -23.75 -15.43
C PHE A 210 -3.96 -25.23 -15.80
N ASP A 211 -5.14 -25.67 -16.20
CA ASP A 211 -5.40 -27.06 -16.57
C ASP A 211 -4.71 -27.46 -17.89
N GLN A 212 -4.50 -26.51 -18.80
CA GLN A 212 -3.75 -26.70 -20.05
C GLN A 212 -2.23 -26.64 -19.87
N MET A 213 -1.71 -26.17 -18.71
CA MET A 213 -0.25 -26.10 -18.50
C MET A 213 0.39 -27.50 -18.55
N PRO A 214 1.43 -27.71 -19.40
CA PRO A 214 2.13 -28.98 -19.49
C PRO A 214 2.80 -29.38 -18.17
N GLU A 215 3.42 -28.40 -17.52
CA GLU A 215 4.10 -28.58 -16.22
C GLU A 215 3.58 -27.56 -15.22
N ARG A 216 3.26 -28.03 -14.03
CA ARG A 216 2.78 -27.21 -12.92
C ARG A 216 3.73 -27.34 -11.74
N ASN A 217 4.27 -26.25 -11.26
CA ASN A 217 5.12 -26.23 -10.06
C ASN A 217 4.36 -25.73 -8.83
N VAL A 218 4.99 -25.83 -7.67
CA VAL A 218 4.40 -25.37 -6.39
C VAL A 218 3.94 -23.92 -6.45
N VAL A 219 4.61 -23.07 -7.25
CA VAL A 219 4.26 -21.64 -7.37
C VAL A 219 2.93 -21.48 -8.10
N THR A 220 2.73 -22.12 -9.26
CA THR A 220 1.48 -22.03 -10.04
C THR A 220 0.29 -22.60 -9.27
N TRP A 221 0.46 -23.74 -8.60
CA TRP A 221 -0.54 -24.29 -7.70
C TRP A 221 -0.90 -23.30 -6.58
N THR A 222 0.11 -22.77 -5.88
CA THR A 222 -0.09 -21.83 -4.76
C THR A 222 -0.79 -20.55 -5.20
N VAL A 223 -0.47 -20.07 -6.39
CA VAL A 223 -1.08 -18.87 -6.98
C VAL A 223 -2.57 -19.11 -7.25
N MET A 224 -2.94 -20.30 -7.80
CA MET A 224 -4.34 -20.68 -8.02
C MET A 224 -5.10 -20.83 -6.70
N VAL A 225 -4.56 -21.59 -5.74
CA VAL A 225 -5.16 -21.75 -4.40
C VAL A 225 -5.42 -20.38 -3.77
N LYS A 226 -4.45 -19.47 -3.83
CA LYS A 226 -4.59 -18.12 -3.30
C LYS A 226 -5.71 -17.34 -3.98
N ALA A 227 -5.80 -17.41 -5.31
CA ALA A 227 -6.80 -16.67 -6.07
C ALA A 227 -8.22 -17.08 -5.73
N TYR A 228 -8.47 -18.37 -5.61
CA TYR A 228 -9.77 -18.89 -5.21
C TYR A 228 -10.08 -18.59 -3.74
N ALA A 229 -9.11 -18.79 -2.83
CA ALA A 229 -9.26 -18.48 -1.42
C ALA A 229 -9.52 -16.99 -1.15
N ASP A 230 -8.82 -16.08 -1.83
CA ASP A 230 -8.97 -14.63 -1.65
C ASP A 230 -10.35 -14.11 -2.11
N ARG A 231 -10.99 -14.82 -3.04
CA ARG A 231 -12.34 -14.47 -3.56
C ARG A 231 -13.48 -15.22 -2.88
N GLY A 232 -13.19 -15.99 -1.86
CA GLY A 232 -14.19 -16.74 -1.11
C GLY A 232 -14.64 -18.06 -1.73
N HIS A 233 -14.03 -18.48 -2.83
CA HIS A 233 -14.27 -19.77 -3.48
C HIS A 233 -13.49 -20.88 -2.73
N PHE A 234 -13.93 -21.12 -1.51
CA PHE A 234 -13.19 -21.97 -0.57
C PHE A 234 -13.13 -23.44 -1.01
N GLN A 235 -14.21 -23.96 -1.60
CA GLN A 235 -14.28 -25.36 -1.99
C GLN A 235 -13.29 -25.65 -3.12
N GLU A 236 -13.29 -24.80 -4.13
CA GLU A 236 -12.39 -24.93 -5.27
C GLU A 236 -10.91 -24.71 -4.86
N ALA A 237 -10.68 -23.80 -3.89
CA ALA A 237 -9.35 -23.61 -3.29
C ALA A 237 -8.88 -24.88 -2.58
N MET A 238 -9.78 -25.59 -1.86
CA MET A 238 -9.48 -26.82 -1.14
C MET A 238 -9.17 -27.95 -2.13
N GLU A 239 -9.96 -28.12 -3.19
CA GLU A 239 -9.73 -29.12 -4.24
C GLU A 239 -8.35 -28.92 -4.90
N LEU A 240 -8.02 -27.67 -5.22
CA LEU A 240 -6.70 -27.32 -5.75
C LEU A 240 -5.58 -27.64 -4.74
N PHE A 241 -5.79 -27.28 -3.47
CA PHE A 241 -4.82 -27.54 -2.41
C PHE A 241 -4.60 -29.04 -2.18
N ASP A 242 -5.68 -29.82 -2.16
CA ASP A 242 -5.59 -31.28 -2.00
C ASP A 242 -4.97 -31.94 -3.23
N GLY A 243 -5.16 -31.40 -4.43
CA GLY A 243 -4.51 -31.83 -5.66
C GLY A 243 -3.03 -31.45 -5.79
N MET A 244 -2.47 -30.62 -4.89
CA MET A 244 -1.06 -30.23 -4.95
C MET A 244 -0.12 -31.41 -4.69
N PRO A 245 0.82 -31.74 -5.61
CA PRO A 245 1.80 -32.80 -5.39
C PRO A 245 2.72 -32.51 -4.19
N GLN A 246 3.08 -31.25 -4.01
CA GLN A 246 3.90 -30.78 -2.90
C GLN A 246 3.31 -29.50 -2.33
N ARG A 247 3.20 -29.42 -1.01
CA ARG A 247 2.70 -28.27 -0.27
C ARG A 247 3.83 -27.62 0.50
N ASN A 248 3.92 -26.28 0.44
CA ASN A 248 4.88 -25.51 1.21
C ASN A 248 4.16 -24.73 2.35
N LEU A 249 4.91 -24.18 3.28
CA LEU A 249 4.40 -23.38 4.39
C LEU A 249 3.45 -22.27 3.92
N TYR A 250 3.74 -21.68 2.75
CA TYR A 250 2.94 -20.59 2.21
C TYR A 250 1.55 -21.05 1.75
N SER A 251 1.46 -22.19 1.04
CA SER A 251 0.18 -22.76 0.60
C SER A 251 -0.69 -23.19 1.80
N TRP A 252 -0.10 -23.78 2.85
CA TRP A 252 -0.80 -24.10 4.07
C TRP A 252 -1.37 -22.85 4.74
N ASN A 253 -0.56 -21.77 4.89
CA ASN A 253 -1.00 -20.53 5.51
C ASN A 253 -2.09 -19.82 4.70
N ILE A 254 -2.08 -19.91 3.37
CA ILE A 254 -3.17 -19.40 2.52
C ILE A 254 -4.47 -20.11 2.84
N MET A 255 -4.46 -21.46 2.90
CA MET A 255 -5.67 -22.24 3.16
C MET A 255 -6.20 -22.00 4.58
N ILE A 256 -5.32 -21.94 5.57
CA ILE A 256 -5.71 -21.60 6.96
C ILE A 256 -6.34 -20.20 7.00
N SER A 257 -5.69 -19.19 6.42
CA SER A 257 -6.22 -17.82 6.36
C SER A 257 -7.55 -17.73 5.59
N GLY A 258 -7.65 -18.45 4.46
CA GLY A 258 -8.87 -18.53 3.66
C GLY A 258 -10.02 -19.17 4.44
N SER A 259 -9.77 -20.28 5.15
CA SER A 259 -10.75 -20.94 6.02
C SER A 259 -11.27 -20.00 7.11
N LEU A 260 -10.35 -19.29 7.80
CA LEU A 260 -10.69 -18.35 8.85
C LEU A 260 -11.51 -17.15 8.33
N ARG A 261 -11.16 -16.62 7.15
CA ARG A 261 -11.94 -15.55 6.50
C ARG A 261 -13.34 -16.01 6.05
N ALA A 262 -13.47 -17.27 5.67
CA ALA A 262 -14.75 -17.89 5.33
C ALA A 262 -15.58 -18.30 6.57
N GLY A 263 -15.09 -18.03 7.78
CA GLY A 263 -15.74 -18.45 9.03
C GLY A 263 -15.67 -19.96 9.32
N LYS A 264 -14.92 -20.73 8.50
CA LYS A 264 -14.78 -22.20 8.65
C LYS A 264 -13.68 -22.53 9.65
N VAL A 265 -13.92 -22.20 10.92
CA VAL A 265 -12.93 -22.28 12.00
C VAL A 265 -12.41 -23.72 12.20
N ASP A 266 -13.32 -24.71 12.24
CA ASP A 266 -12.96 -26.10 12.44
C ASP A 266 -12.05 -26.65 11.33
N GLU A 267 -12.25 -26.20 10.10
CA GLU A 267 -11.39 -26.57 8.98
C GLU A 267 -10.01 -25.95 9.09
N ALA A 268 -9.94 -24.68 9.54
CA ALA A 268 -8.66 -24.01 9.79
C ALA A 268 -7.84 -24.74 10.84
N VAL A 269 -8.49 -25.22 11.91
CA VAL A 269 -7.85 -26.01 12.96
C VAL A 269 -7.35 -27.35 12.40
N ARG A 270 -8.19 -28.07 11.64
CA ARG A 270 -7.76 -29.33 10.98
C ARG A 270 -6.57 -29.14 10.06
N LEU A 271 -6.58 -28.07 9.24
CA LEU A 271 -5.45 -27.74 8.36
C LEU A 271 -4.18 -27.44 9.13
N PHE A 272 -4.31 -26.65 10.21
CA PHE A 272 -3.16 -26.35 11.07
C PHE A 272 -2.57 -27.59 11.75
N GLU A 273 -3.43 -28.50 12.23
CA GLU A 273 -2.98 -29.75 12.85
C GLU A 273 -2.33 -30.71 11.84
N ARG A 274 -2.83 -30.77 10.60
CA ARG A 274 -2.23 -31.55 9.50
C ARG A 274 -0.94 -30.95 8.96
N MET A 275 -0.62 -29.68 9.28
CA MET A 275 0.55 -28.96 8.77
C MET A 275 1.83 -29.60 9.34
N PRO A 276 2.77 -30.11 8.48
CA PRO A 276 3.98 -30.80 8.95
C PRO A 276 4.88 -29.92 9.82
N ASP A 277 5.19 -28.73 9.30
CA ASP A 277 6.04 -27.74 9.96
C ASP A 277 5.26 -26.44 10.18
N ARG A 278 5.43 -25.81 11.33
CA ARG A 278 4.74 -24.59 11.73
C ARG A 278 5.75 -23.51 12.07
N ASN A 279 5.61 -22.34 11.44
CA ASN A 279 6.44 -21.17 11.74
C ASN A 279 5.63 -20.08 12.48
N ALA A 280 6.30 -19.01 12.88
CA ALA A 280 5.65 -17.87 13.55
C ALA A 280 4.43 -17.34 12.78
N VAL A 281 4.52 -17.28 11.43
CA VAL A 281 3.41 -16.82 10.57
C VAL A 281 2.19 -17.74 10.69
N SER A 282 2.38 -19.06 10.72
CA SER A 282 1.27 -20.04 10.87
C SER A 282 0.53 -19.83 12.20
N TRP A 283 1.29 -19.69 13.29
CA TRP A 283 0.73 -19.45 14.62
C TRP A 283 0.00 -18.11 14.70
N THR A 284 0.62 -17.04 14.20
CA THR A 284 0.03 -15.69 14.16
C THR A 284 -1.25 -15.68 13.33
N THR A 285 -1.27 -16.37 12.19
CA THR A 285 -2.46 -16.50 11.32
C THR A 285 -3.61 -17.16 12.08
N MET A 286 -3.33 -18.25 12.80
CA MET A 286 -4.36 -18.92 13.62
C MET A 286 -4.88 -18.02 14.74
N VAL A 287 -3.99 -17.43 15.53
CA VAL A 287 -4.39 -16.55 16.65
C VAL A 287 -5.22 -15.37 16.14
N THR A 288 -4.74 -14.69 15.10
CA THR A 288 -5.43 -13.50 14.54
C THR A 288 -6.78 -13.89 13.94
N GLY A 289 -6.83 -14.95 13.15
CA GLY A 289 -8.06 -15.38 12.51
C GLY A 289 -9.11 -15.91 13.50
N LEU A 290 -8.71 -16.65 14.52
CA LEU A 290 -9.61 -17.09 15.60
C LEU A 290 -10.16 -15.89 16.40
N ALA A 291 -9.29 -14.91 16.69
CA ALA A 291 -9.67 -13.67 17.34
C ALA A 291 -10.71 -12.88 16.52
N GLN A 292 -10.49 -12.74 15.21
CA GLN A 292 -11.42 -12.07 14.30
C GLN A 292 -12.77 -12.79 14.17
N ASN A 293 -12.79 -14.12 14.29
CA ASN A 293 -14.02 -14.93 14.31
C ASN A 293 -14.69 -14.97 15.69
N GLY A 294 -14.25 -14.18 16.67
CA GLY A 294 -14.81 -14.13 18.01
C GLY A 294 -14.53 -15.38 18.87
N ARG A 295 -13.67 -16.29 18.42
CA ARG A 295 -13.29 -17.52 19.13
C ARG A 295 -12.17 -17.24 20.14
N VAL A 296 -12.40 -16.31 21.06
CA VAL A 296 -11.38 -15.75 21.96
C VAL A 296 -10.69 -16.82 22.81
N SER A 297 -11.44 -17.82 23.32
CA SER A 297 -10.88 -18.90 24.13
C SER A 297 -9.91 -19.78 23.33
N MET A 298 -10.29 -20.15 22.10
CA MET A 298 -9.42 -20.90 21.21
C MET A 298 -8.20 -20.08 20.78
N ALA A 299 -8.40 -18.79 20.42
CA ALA A 299 -7.30 -17.90 20.09
C ALA A 299 -6.27 -17.83 21.25
N ARG A 300 -6.76 -17.79 22.50
CA ARG A 300 -5.90 -17.81 23.70
C ARG A 300 -5.12 -19.11 23.84
N GLU A 301 -5.76 -20.25 23.61
CA GLU A 301 -5.10 -21.55 23.64
C GLU A 301 -3.96 -21.63 22.61
N PHE A 302 -4.21 -21.22 21.35
CA PHE A 302 -3.20 -21.18 20.32
C PHE A 302 -2.07 -20.19 20.64
N PHE A 303 -2.41 -19.03 21.18
CA PHE A 303 -1.43 -18.04 21.63
C PHE A 303 -0.52 -18.59 22.74
N ASP A 304 -1.08 -19.35 23.71
CA ASP A 304 -0.30 -19.93 24.80
C ASP A 304 0.62 -21.07 24.33
N ARG A 305 0.19 -21.85 23.33
CA ARG A 305 0.97 -22.93 22.70
C ARG A 305 2.04 -22.41 21.74
N MET A 306 2.00 -21.13 21.35
CA MET A 306 2.97 -20.55 20.41
C MET A 306 4.39 -20.59 20.99
N PRO A 307 5.37 -21.24 20.29
CA PRO A 307 6.73 -21.44 20.82
C PRO A 307 7.50 -20.13 21.08
N GLU A 308 7.39 -19.18 20.16
CA GLU A 308 8.07 -17.88 20.26
C GLU A 308 7.04 -16.74 20.16
N LYS A 309 6.79 -16.07 21.29
CA LYS A 309 5.85 -14.93 21.39
C LYS A 309 6.53 -13.60 21.04
N ARG A 310 7.33 -13.57 19.96
CA ARG A 310 8.04 -12.35 19.51
C ARG A 310 7.23 -11.51 18.55
N ASP A 311 6.23 -12.10 17.87
CA ASP A 311 5.43 -11.40 16.89
C ASP A 311 4.37 -10.52 17.58
N THR A 312 4.54 -9.21 17.45
CA THR A 312 3.62 -8.20 18.02
C THR A 312 2.20 -8.34 17.45
N ALA A 313 2.04 -8.88 16.24
CA ALA A 313 0.72 -9.06 15.62
C ALA A 313 -0.17 -10.02 16.40
N ALA A 314 0.38 -11.14 16.92
CA ALA A 314 -0.38 -12.09 17.74
C ALA A 314 -0.83 -11.46 19.07
N TRP A 315 0.04 -10.68 19.72
CA TRP A 315 -0.28 -9.93 20.92
C TRP A 315 -1.39 -8.91 20.66
N ASN A 316 -1.25 -8.11 19.60
CA ASN A 316 -2.23 -7.10 19.24
C ASN A 316 -3.59 -7.71 18.89
N ALA A 317 -3.61 -8.85 18.19
CA ALA A 317 -4.83 -9.59 17.91
C ALA A 317 -5.54 -10.06 19.20
N MET A 318 -4.79 -10.60 20.16
CA MET A 318 -5.35 -11.04 21.44
C MET A 318 -5.85 -9.89 22.30
N ILE A 319 -5.09 -8.77 22.36
CA ILE A 319 -5.52 -7.55 23.06
C ILE A 319 -6.84 -7.05 22.48
N THR A 320 -6.92 -6.95 21.16
CA THR A 320 -8.13 -6.51 20.44
C THR A 320 -9.30 -7.47 20.68
N ALA A 321 -9.06 -8.79 20.63
CA ALA A 321 -10.09 -9.79 20.88
C ALA A 321 -10.68 -9.69 22.29
N TYR A 322 -9.83 -9.57 23.31
CA TYR A 322 -10.30 -9.38 24.68
C TYR A 322 -11.03 -8.05 24.87
N ALA A 323 -10.55 -6.97 24.23
CA ALA A 323 -11.20 -5.67 24.29
C ALA A 323 -12.60 -5.69 23.65
N ASN A 324 -12.75 -6.33 22.49
CA ASN A 324 -14.03 -6.49 21.81
C ASN A 324 -15.00 -7.37 22.61
N ALA A 325 -14.49 -8.35 23.38
CA ALA A 325 -15.27 -9.17 24.28
C ALA A 325 -15.55 -8.51 25.65
N GLY A 326 -15.18 -7.24 25.85
CA GLY A 326 -15.35 -6.52 27.12
C GLY A 326 -14.43 -6.99 28.26
N GLN A 327 -13.49 -7.90 27.99
CA GLN A 327 -12.59 -8.49 29.00
C GLN A 327 -11.34 -7.63 29.21
N MET A 328 -11.54 -6.36 29.59
CA MET A 328 -10.46 -5.35 29.62
C MET A 328 -9.33 -5.69 30.59
N ASN A 329 -9.60 -6.40 31.70
CA ASN A 329 -8.56 -6.83 32.64
C ASN A 329 -7.57 -7.80 31.97
N LYS A 330 -8.07 -8.72 31.12
CA LYS A 330 -7.22 -9.66 30.39
C LYS A 330 -6.45 -8.94 29.26
N ALA A 331 -7.12 -8.04 28.54
CA ALA A 331 -6.48 -7.21 27.53
C ALA A 331 -5.32 -6.39 28.13
N ARG A 332 -5.56 -5.79 29.33
CA ARG A 332 -4.55 -5.02 30.05
C ARG A 332 -3.38 -5.88 30.51
N GLY A 333 -3.63 -7.04 31.09
CA GLY A 333 -2.58 -7.97 31.54
C GLY A 333 -1.68 -8.42 30.37
N LEU A 334 -2.27 -8.67 29.19
CA LEU A 334 -1.49 -8.96 27.99
C LEU A 334 -0.67 -7.75 27.53
N PHE A 335 -1.25 -6.57 27.46
CA PHE A 335 -0.53 -5.36 27.08
C PHE A 335 0.65 -5.07 28.00
N ASP A 336 0.47 -5.23 29.32
CA ASP A 336 1.54 -4.99 30.29
C ASP A 336 2.67 -6.02 30.17
N SER A 337 2.34 -7.28 29.88
CA SER A 337 3.32 -8.38 29.71
C SER A 337 3.97 -8.43 28.33
N MET A 338 3.54 -7.59 27.39
CA MET A 338 4.08 -7.55 26.03
C MET A 338 5.55 -7.06 26.03
N PRO A 339 6.50 -7.82 25.43
CA PRO A 339 7.92 -7.48 25.48
C PRO A 339 8.29 -6.15 24.81
N ALA A 340 7.67 -5.84 23.68
CA ALA A 340 7.85 -4.59 22.95
C ALA A 340 6.48 -4.03 22.55
N LYS A 341 6.22 -2.78 22.91
CA LYS A 341 4.97 -2.10 22.60
C LYS A 341 5.16 -1.19 21.41
N ASP A 342 4.46 -1.48 20.32
CA ASP A 342 4.44 -0.67 19.10
C ASP A 342 3.20 0.26 19.05
N LEU A 343 3.10 1.07 18.02
CA LEU A 343 1.97 1.96 17.82
C LEU A 343 0.63 1.20 17.76
N VAL A 344 0.63 0.02 17.14
CA VAL A 344 -0.59 -0.80 16.99
C VAL A 344 -1.05 -1.32 18.35
N SER A 345 -0.14 -1.75 19.23
CA SER A 345 -0.47 -2.22 20.57
C SER A 345 -1.05 -1.11 21.45
N TRP A 346 -0.47 0.10 21.39
CA TRP A 346 -1.02 1.26 22.07
C TRP A 346 -2.42 1.62 21.56
N ASN A 347 -2.60 1.64 20.25
CA ASN A 347 -3.91 1.91 19.64
C ASN A 347 -4.94 0.85 20.01
N ALA A 348 -4.58 -0.44 20.00
CA ALA A 348 -5.48 -1.53 20.35
C ALA A 348 -6.01 -1.41 21.80
N ILE A 349 -5.14 -1.12 22.76
CA ILE A 349 -5.56 -1.03 24.16
C ILE A 349 -6.32 0.28 24.45
N ILE A 350 -5.87 1.42 23.93
CA ILE A 350 -6.53 2.71 24.11
C ILE A 350 -7.93 2.67 23.48
N HIS A 351 -8.03 2.20 22.24
CA HIS A 351 -9.31 2.05 21.54
C HIS A 351 -10.24 1.05 22.26
N GLY A 352 -9.68 -0.05 22.77
CA GLY A 352 -10.42 -1.02 23.55
C GLY A 352 -11.07 -0.40 24.80
N TYR A 353 -10.31 0.37 25.58
CA TYR A 353 -10.85 1.08 26.74
C TYR A 353 -11.85 2.18 26.35
N ALA A 354 -11.62 2.87 25.22
CA ALA A 354 -12.53 3.90 24.73
C ALA A 354 -13.91 3.30 24.36
N ASN A 355 -13.92 2.19 23.61
CA ASN A 355 -15.16 1.50 23.22
C ASN A 355 -15.92 0.93 24.42
N ASN A 356 -15.20 0.49 25.46
CA ASN A 356 -15.78 0.00 26.70
C ASN A 356 -16.10 1.12 27.71
N LYS A 357 -15.98 2.42 27.30
CA LYS A 357 -16.35 3.61 28.08
C LYS A 357 -15.55 3.81 29.38
N HIS A 358 -14.30 3.36 29.42
CA HIS A 358 -13.38 3.50 30.56
C HIS A 358 -12.50 4.75 30.40
N LYS A 359 -13.07 5.95 30.50
CA LYS A 359 -12.40 7.24 30.27
C LYS A 359 -11.09 7.40 31.05
N SER A 360 -11.10 7.11 32.35
CA SER A 360 -9.93 7.28 33.22
C SER A 360 -8.71 6.46 32.74
N GLU A 361 -8.95 5.21 32.29
CA GLU A 361 -7.89 4.35 31.77
C GLU A 361 -7.39 4.81 30.41
N VAL A 362 -8.27 5.32 29.52
CA VAL A 362 -7.89 5.93 28.23
C VAL A 362 -6.91 7.07 28.47
N MET A 363 -7.25 8.01 29.35
CA MET A 363 -6.39 9.15 29.65
C MET A 363 -5.07 8.73 30.28
N ARG A 364 -5.09 7.77 31.22
CA ARG A 364 -3.89 7.24 31.84
C ARG A 364 -2.95 6.59 30.82
N LEU A 365 -3.49 5.75 29.93
CA LEU A 365 -2.71 5.10 28.88
C LEU A 365 -2.18 6.11 27.85
N PHE A 366 -2.97 7.09 27.49
CA PHE A 366 -2.55 8.14 26.58
C PHE A 366 -1.38 8.95 27.14
N LEU A 367 -1.41 9.32 28.41
CA LEU A 367 -0.29 10.00 29.09
C LEU A 367 0.96 9.11 29.17
N LEU A 368 0.80 7.81 29.44
CA LEU A 368 1.90 6.85 29.41
C LEU A 368 2.51 6.73 27.99
N MET A 369 1.68 6.71 26.96
CA MET A 369 2.13 6.69 25.57
C MET A 369 2.92 7.94 25.22
N LEU A 370 2.46 9.14 25.64
CA LEU A 370 3.17 10.40 25.43
C LEU A 370 4.54 10.43 26.10
N GLY A 371 4.70 9.72 27.24
CA GLY A 371 5.97 9.55 27.93
C GLY A 371 6.87 8.46 27.32
N SER A 372 6.36 7.67 26.40
CA SER A 372 7.11 6.60 25.72
C SER A 372 7.82 7.11 24.44
N ALA A 373 8.60 6.21 23.81
CA ALA A 373 9.22 6.51 22.51
C ALA A 373 8.23 6.45 21.33
N VAL A 374 6.99 6.01 21.55
CA VAL A 374 5.96 5.84 20.52
C VAL A 374 5.11 7.10 20.43
N SER A 375 5.08 7.71 19.26
CA SER A 375 4.27 8.90 19.01
C SER A 375 2.83 8.53 18.68
N PRO A 376 1.80 9.19 19.29
CA PRO A 376 0.41 9.01 18.91
C PRO A 376 0.16 9.41 17.46
N ASP A 377 -0.69 8.65 16.79
CA ASP A 377 -1.19 8.93 15.46
C ASP A 377 -2.65 9.41 15.47
N ARG A 378 -3.24 9.58 14.28
CA ARG A 378 -4.65 9.97 14.13
C ARG A 378 -5.62 9.02 14.84
N PHE A 379 -5.37 7.70 14.79
CA PHE A 379 -6.24 6.70 15.42
C PHE A 379 -6.20 6.77 16.94
N THR A 380 -5.01 7.02 17.51
CA THR A 380 -4.87 7.29 18.93
C THR A 380 -5.70 8.50 19.35
N LEU A 381 -5.53 9.63 18.63
CA LEU A 381 -6.22 10.87 18.97
C LEU A 381 -7.74 10.77 18.81
N ILE A 382 -8.23 10.09 17.78
CA ILE A 382 -9.67 9.82 17.60
C ILE A 382 -10.19 8.98 18.77
N SER A 383 -9.48 7.93 19.19
CA SER A 383 -9.91 7.08 20.29
C SER A 383 -9.98 7.85 21.62
N VAL A 384 -9.05 8.76 21.88
CA VAL A 384 -9.07 9.63 23.06
C VAL A 384 -10.20 10.65 22.97
N LEU A 385 -10.43 11.27 21.81
CA LEU A 385 -11.54 12.20 21.56
C LEU A 385 -12.91 11.56 21.83
N LEU A 386 -13.12 10.28 21.49
CA LEU A 386 -14.38 9.58 21.73
C LEU A 386 -14.77 9.55 23.22
N THR A 387 -13.80 9.66 24.13
CA THR A 387 -14.03 9.68 25.58
C THR A 387 -13.99 11.06 26.21
N SER A 388 -13.69 12.10 25.42
CA SER A 388 -13.63 13.49 25.92
C SER A 388 -15.04 14.02 26.19
N GLU A 389 -15.21 14.74 27.31
CA GLU A 389 -16.50 15.27 27.77
C GLU A 389 -16.49 16.79 27.84
N SER A 390 -15.31 17.43 27.89
CA SER A 390 -15.17 18.87 28.02
C SER A 390 -14.48 19.50 26.82
N THR A 391 -14.82 20.74 26.50
CA THR A 391 -14.14 21.58 25.49
C THR A 391 -12.65 21.75 25.75
N VAL A 392 -12.24 21.75 27.03
CA VAL A 392 -10.82 21.87 27.42
C VAL A 392 -10.04 20.62 26.99
N GLU A 393 -10.58 19.42 27.23
CA GLU A 393 -9.95 18.16 26.78
C GLU A 393 -9.83 18.12 25.25
N VAL A 394 -10.92 18.44 24.54
CA VAL A 394 -10.93 18.50 23.07
C VAL A 394 -9.91 19.52 22.56
N GLY A 395 -9.81 20.71 23.19
CA GLY A 395 -8.83 21.75 22.85
C GLY A 395 -7.38 21.29 23.03
N GLN A 396 -7.08 20.53 24.09
CA GLN A 396 -5.75 19.99 24.32
C GLN A 396 -5.34 18.97 23.23
N ILE A 397 -6.28 18.10 22.85
CA ILE A 397 -6.05 17.10 21.77
C ILE A 397 -5.91 17.82 20.43
N HIS A 398 -6.74 18.83 20.16
CA HIS A 398 -6.64 19.67 18.97
C HIS A 398 -5.28 20.37 18.87
N GLY A 399 -4.80 20.98 19.97
CA GLY A 399 -3.46 21.58 20.03
C GLY A 399 -2.33 20.57 19.76
N LEU A 400 -2.46 19.36 20.31
CA LEU A 400 -1.50 18.29 20.04
C LEU A 400 -1.55 17.85 18.57
N ALA A 401 -2.72 17.71 17.96
CA ALA A 401 -2.90 17.37 16.55
C ALA A 401 -2.25 18.43 15.64
N THR A 402 -2.43 19.72 15.98
CA THR A 402 -1.83 20.85 15.28
C THR A 402 -0.31 20.82 15.33
N THR A 403 0.27 20.67 16.52
CA THR A 403 1.73 20.65 16.72
C THR A 403 2.42 19.47 16.05
N ARG A 404 1.67 18.40 15.78
CA ARG A 404 2.17 17.18 15.10
C ARG A 404 1.85 17.15 13.61
N GLY A 405 1.16 18.14 13.06
CA GLY A 405 0.80 18.20 11.65
C GLY A 405 -0.24 17.16 11.22
N LEU A 406 -1.08 16.68 12.15
CA LEU A 406 -2.08 15.64 11.89
C LEU A 406 -3.43 16.18 11.42
N LEU A 407 -3.62 17.49 11.39
CA LEU A 407 -4.90 18.13 10.99
C LEU A 407 -5.20 18.06 9.50
N SER A 408 -4.27 17.61 8.67
CA SER A 408 -4.54 17.33 7.25
C SER A 408 -5.42 16.09 7.06
N ASP A 409 -5.57 15.24 8.09
CA ASP A 409 -6.41 14.05 8.03
C ASP A 409 -7.89 14.40 8.25
N THR A 410 -8.72 14.15 7.25
CA THR A 410 -10.17 14.43 7.27
C THR A 410 -10.91 13.67 8.38
N SER A 411 -10.48 12.43 8.70
CA SER A 411 -11.13 11.62 9.74
C SER A 411 -10.92 12.21 11.12
N LEU A 412 -9.70 12.69 11.44
CA LEU A 412 -9.42 13.38 12.69
C LEU A 412 -10.15 14.73 12.77
N GLY A 413 -10.19 15.46 11.65
CA GLY A 413 -10.97 16.70 11.54
C GLY A 413 -12.45 16.46 11.81
N ASN A 414 -13.04 15.42 11.25
CA ASN A 414 -14.44 15.05 11.47
C ASN A 414 -14.71 14.64 12.93
N ALA A 415 -13.77 13.97 13.58
CA ALA A 415 -13.87 13.65 15.01
C ALA A 415 -13.84 14.93 15.88
N LEU A 416 -12.92 15.86 15.60
CA LEU A 416 -12.85 17.15 16.30
C LEU A 416 -14.14 17.97 16.11
N LEU A 417 -14.65 18.07 14.86
CA LEU A 417 -15.93 18.72 14.55
C LEU A 417 -17.07 18.13 15.38
N THR A 418 -17.15 16.81 15.43
CA THR A 418 -18.18 16.09 16.19
C THR A 418 -18.10 16.43 17.68
N MET A 419 -16.89 16.42 18.24
CA MET A 419 -16.69 16.65 19.68
C MET A 419 -16.94 18.10 20.06
N TYR A 420 -16.46 19.09 19.30
CA TYR A 420 -16.76 20.50 19.52
C TYR A 420 -18.27 20.81 19.39
N SER A 421 -18.94 20.20 18.39
CA SER A 421 -20.39 20.31 18.25
C SER A 421 -21.13 19.75 19.47
N ARG A 422 -20.72 18.58 19.97
CA ARG A 422 -21.35 17.95 21.15
C ARG A 422 -21.14 18.75 22.43
N SER A 423 -20.01 19.42 22.57
CA SER A 423 -19.70 20.28 23.72
C SER A 423 -20.24 21.72 23.60
N GLY A 424 -20.95 22.04 22.52
CA GLY A 424 -21.58 23.35 22.30
C GLY A 424 -20.64 24.44 21.75
N ASP A 425 -19.39 24.13 21.48
CA ASP A 425 -18.40 25.07 20.93
C ASP A 425 -18.44 25.09 19.39
N LEU A 426 -19.48 25.71 18.84
CA LEU A 426 -19.64 25.88 17.39
C LEU A 426 -18.52 26.73 16.76
N HIS A 427 -17.94 27.65 17.54
CA HIS A 427 -16.86 28.49 17.02
C HIS A 427 -15.63 27.66 16.67
N SER A 428 -15.17 26.84 17.61
CA SER A 428 -14.04 25.94 17.38
C SER A 428 -14.35 24.89 16.32
N ALA A 429 -15.58 24.35 16.27
CA ALA A 429 -16.02 23.45 15.21
C ALA A 429 -15.87 24.11 13.82
N TRP A 430 -16.35 25.37 13.68
CA TRP A 430 -16.24 26.12 12.43
C TRP A 430 -14.78 26.41 12.03
N GLN A 431 -13.89 26.69 13.01
CA GLN A 431 -12.45 26.86 12.72
C GLN A 431 -11.82 25.58 12.19
N VAL A 432 -12.09 24.43 12.80
CA VAL A 432 -11.62 23.12 12.30
C VAL A 432 -12.13 22.87 10.88
N PHE A 433 -13.43 23.14 10.62
CA PHE A 433 -14.03 22.98 9.30
C PHE A 433 -13.32 23.85 8.24
N LYS A 434 -12.95 25.09 8.56
CA LYS A 434 -12.20 25.95 7.64
C LYS A 434 -10.77 25.47 7.38
N MET A 435 -10.11 24.91 8.39
CA MET A 435 -8.72 24.44 8.29
C MET A 435 -8.57 23.17 7.45
N LEU A 436 -9.63 22.37 7.30
CA LEU A 436 -9.60 21.18 6.47
C LEU A 436 -9.47 21.54 4.98
N HIS A 437 -8.37 21.12 4.36
CA HIS A 437 -8.12 21.34 2.93
C HIS A 437 -9.10 20.57 2.04
N GLU A 438 -9.30 19.28 2.37
CA GLU A 438 -10.26 18.42 1.71
C GLU A 438 -11.46 18.17 2.63
N LYS A 439 -12.65 18.44 2.12
CA LYS A 439 -13.90 18.22 2.84
C LYS A 439 -14.69 17.14 2.11
N ASP A 440 -14.90 16.03 2.78
CA ASP A 440 -15.73 14.95 2.26
C ASP A 440 -17.24 15.22 2.53
N PRO A 441 -18.17 14.46 1.95
CA PRO A 441 -19.60 14.60 2.24
C PRO A 441 -19.95 14.45 3.73
N ILE A 442 -19.14 13.69 4.47
CA ILE A 442 -19.31 13.49 5.93
C ILE A 442 -18.98 14.79 6.66
N THR A 443 -17.88 15.45 6.30
CA THR A 443 -17.48 16.76 6.89
C THR A 443 -18.57 17.80 6.75
N TRP A 444 -19.15 17.93 5.54
CA TRP A 444 -20.26 18.83 5.27
C TRP A 444 -21.49 18.48 6.11
N THR A 445 -21.85 17.19 6.16
CA THR A 445 -23.00 16.71 6.94
C THR A 445 -22.84 17.00 8.43
N LEU A 446 -21.63 16.77 8.98
CA LEU A 446 -21.35 17.03 10.41
C LEU A 446 -21.48 18.51 10.73
N MET A 447 -20.97 19.39 9.88
CA MET A 447 -21.06 20.84 10.12
C MET A 447 -22.50 21.36 10.03
N MET A 448 -23.26 20.92 9.01
CA MET A 448 -24.68 21.26 8.88
C MET A 448 -25.49 20.79 10.09
N ARG A 449 -25.23 19.53 10.55
CA ARG A 449 -25.89 18.98 11.74
C ARG A 449 -25.50 19.74 13.02
N ALA A 450 -24.24 20.18 13.12
CA ALA A 450 -23.80 21.01 14.22
C ALA A 450 -24.58 22.31 14.28
N PHE A 451 -24.72 23.01 13.16
CA PHE A 451 -25.52 24.26 13.09
C PHE A 451 -27.02 24.03 13.40
N ALA A 452 -27.61 22.96 12.84
CA ALA A 452 -29.01 22.61 13.05
C ALA A 452 -29.31 22.31 14.53
N ASN A 453 -28.48 21.46 15.16
CA ASN A 453 -28.66 21.08 16.57
C ASN A 453 -28.56 22.27 17.56
N HIS A 454 -27.90 23.36 17.14
CA HIS A 454 -27.75 24.56 17.96
C HIS A 454 -28.64 25.73 17.50
N GLY A 455 -29.68 25.45 16.71
CA GLY A 455 -30.67 26.45 16.28
C GLY A 455 -30.16 27.43 15.22
N CYS A 456 -29.00 27.18 14.62
CA CYS A 456 -28.37 28.06 13.62
C CYS A 456 -28.77 27.67 12.19
N ALA A 457 -30.06 27.59 11.88
CA ALA A 457 -30.60 27.10 10.62
C ALA A 457 -30.06 27.84 9.37
N SER A 458 -29.87 29.16 9.47
CA SER A 458 -29.34 29.99 8.36
C SER A 458 -27.91 29.58 7.96
N TYR A 459 -27.06 29.27 8.94
CA TYR A 459 -25.68 28.79 8.68
C TYR A 459 -25.68 27.34 8.13
N ALA A 460 -26.61 26.50 8.56
CA ALA A 460 -26.75 25.16 7.99
C ALA A 460 -27.13 25.20 6.49
N LEU A 461 -28.06 26.11 6.12
CA LEU A 461 -28.45 26.32 4.72
C LEU A 461 -27.31 26.91 3.89
N GLN A 462 -26.52 27.83 4.46
CA GLN A 462 -25.34 28.37 3.79
C GLN A 462 -24.28 27.32 3.56
N ALA A 463 -24.02 26.46 4.54
CA ALA A 463 -23.09 25.32 4.38
C ALA A 463 -23.60 24.33 3.30
N PHE A 464 -24.90 24.08 3.23
CA PHE A 464 -25.52 23.26 2.19
C PHE A 464 -25.31 23.84 0.79
N ALA A 465 -25.55 25.16 0.63
CA ALA A 465 -25.31 25.83 -0.64
C ALA A 465 -23.84 25.76 -1.08
N GLN A 466 -22.91 25.95 -0.15
CA GLN A 466 -21.48 25.79 -0.43
C GLN A 466 -21.12 24.36 -0.84
N MET A 467 -21.68 23.34 -0.17
CA MET A 467 -21.48 21.93 -0.54
C MET A 467 -21.87 21.66 -2.00
N LEU A 468 -23.04 22.19 -2.43
CA LEU A 468 -23.51 22.06 -3.82
C LEU A 468 -22.58 22.78 -4.81
N GLN A 469 -22.07 23.98 -4.44
CA GLN A 469 -21.12 24.73 -5.26
C GLN A 469 -19.79 23.97 -5.47
N HIS A 470 -19.38 23.15 -4.50
CA HIS A 470 -18.21 22.26 -4.61
C HIS A 470 -18.51 20.95 -5.36
N GLY A 471 -19.71 20.79 -5.93
CA GLY A 471 -20.08 19.64 -6.77
C GLY A 471 -20.47 18.37 -6.01
N TYR A 472 -20.64 18.43 -4.69
CA TYR A 472 -21.08 17.27 -3.91
C TYR A 472 -22.59 17.07 -4.02
N LYS A 473 -22.99 15.80 -4.23
CA LYS A 473 -24.42 15.44 -4.26
C LYS A 473 -24.93 15.18 -2.83
N PRO A 474 -26.07 15.75 -2.43
CA PRO A 474 -26.66 15.49 -1.12
C PRO A 474 -27.14 14.05 -1.01
N SER A 475 -26.86 13.41 0.13
CA SER A 475 -27.45 12.11 0.48
C SER A 475 -28.77 12.30 1.24
N SER A 476 -29.61 11.25 1.33
CA SER A 476 -30.87 11.29 2.09
C SER A 476 -30.69 11.71 3.56
N THR A 477 -29.56 11.37 4.16
CA THR A 477 -29.21 11.76 5.55
C THR A 477 -28.95 13.25 5.72
N ILE A 478 -28.52 13.94 4.66
CA ILE A 478 -28.29 15.40 4.68
C ILE A 478 -29.61 16.17 4.71
N PHE A 479 -30.64 15.70 3.99
CA PHE A 479 -31.98 16.32 4.01
C PHE A 479 -32.62 16.26 5.39
N ILE A 480 -32.42 15.18 6.14
CA ILE A 480 -32.99 15.02 7.50
C ILE A 480 -32.22 15.90 8.50
N ALA A 481 -30.91 16.04 8.37
CA ALA A 481 -30.07 16.80 9.30
C ALA A 481 -30.24 18.33 9.18
N GLY A 482 -30.67 18.84 8.03
CA GLY A 482 -30.87 20.28 7.79
C GLY A 482 -32.29 20.81 8.05
N LEU A 483 -33.26 19.94 8.34
CA LEU A 483 -34.68 20.26 8.27
C LEU A 483 -35.49 19.99 9.56
N VAL A 484 -34.87 19.55 10.65
CA VAL A 484 -35.58 19.32 11.93
C VAL A 484 -35.65 20.62 12.75
N ASP A 485 -36.39 21.55 12.23
CA ASP A 485 -37.16 22.52 13.06
C ASP A 485 -38.58 22.51 12.52
N GLU A 486 -39.52 21.99 13.30
CA GLU A 486 -40.89 21.67 12.83
C GLU A 486 -41.72 22.85 12.30
N GLY A 487 -41.22 24.07 12.38
CA GLY A 487 -41.87 25.28 11.85
C GLY A 487 -41.40 25.77 10.48
N HIS A 488 -40.24 25.35 9.99
CA HIS A 488 -39.63 25.84 8.73
C HIS A 488 -39.53 24.79 7.63
N ALA A 489 -39.74 23.51 7.95
CA ALA A 489 -39.56 22.38 7.04
C ALA A 489 -40.37 22.47 5.74
N SER A 490 -41.60 22.92 5.81
CA SER A 490 -42.50 23.02 4.64
C SER A 490 -42.09 24.09 3.61
N ARG A 491 -41.47 25.20 4.07
CA ARG A 491 -41.04 26.30 3.17
C ARG A 491 -39.69 26.06 2.51
N VAL A 492 -38.82 25.29 3.16
CA VAL A 492 -37.46 24.97 2.65
C VAL A 492 -37.52 23.82 1.70
N HIS A 493 -38.36 22.80 1.93
CA HIS A 493 -38.57 21.68 1.02
C HIS A 493 -39.05 22.14 -0.37
N CYS A 494 -39.98 23.11 -0.42
CA CYS A 494 -40.46 23.68 -1.69
C CYS A 494 -39.38 24.49 -2.43
N ARG A 495 -38.48 25.21 -1.71
CA ARG A 495 -37.40 25.96 -2.36
C ARG A 495 -36.25 25.11 -2.82
N LEU A 496 -35.89 24.06 -2.08
CA LEU A 496 -34.80 23.15 -2.43
C LEU A 496 -35.15 22.18 -3.56
N SER A 497 -36.42 21.67 -3.59
CA SER A 497 -36.88 20.84 -4.70
C SER A 497 -36.96 21.65 -6.01
N ALA A 498 -37.29 22.95 -5.96
CA ALA A 498 -37.27 23.84 -7.11
C ALA A 498 -35.87 24.14 -7.64
N GLN A 499 -34.84 24.21 -6.76
CA GLN A 499 -33.46 24.44 -7.18
C GLN A 499 -32.79 23.16 -7.72
N VAL A 500 -33.11 21.98 -7.18
CA VAL A 500 -32.59 20.71 -7.66
C VAL A 500 -33.30 20.27 -8.96
N GLY A 501 -34.59 20.62 -9.13
CA GLY A 501 -35.33 20.37 -10.35
C GLY A 501 -34.90 21.19 -11.57
N ASN A 502 -34.33 22.38 -11.34
CA ASN A 502 -33.90 23.28 -12.43
C ASN A 502 -32.47 23.00 -12.96
N SER A 503 -31.69 22.18 -12.30
CA SER A 503 -30.35 21.76 -12.78
C SER A 503 -30.39 20.49 -13.63
N GLY A 504 -31.55 19.83 -13.79
CA GLY A 504 -31.74 18.60 -14.58
C GLY A 504 -32.44 18.78 -15.92
N GLY A 505 -32.81 20.00 -16.32
CA GLY A 505 -33.58 20.28 -17.53
C GLY A 505 -32.80 21.07 -18.60
N GLY A 506 -31.83 20.43 -19.26
CA GLY A 506 -31.08 21.12 -20.32
C GLY A 506 -30.29 20.20 -21.23
N SER A 507 -30.94 19.24 -21.89
CA SER A 507 -30.59 18.80 -23.26
C SER A 507 -31.51 17.66 -23.73
N SER A 508 -32.69 18.01 -24.21
CA SER A 508 -33.37 17.17 -25.14
C SER A 508 -34.03 18.06 -26.18
N SER A 509 -33.41 18.25 -27.32
CA SER A 509 -34.13 18.44 -28.57
C SER A 509 -33.19 18.26 -29.78
N LYS A 510 -33.62 17.35 -30.66
CA LYS A 510 -33.49 17.36 -32.12
C LYS A 510 -32.07 17.07 -32.68
N VAL A 511 -31.84 15.95 -33.28
CA VAL A 511 -32.34 15.39 -34.56
C VAL A 511 -32.10 13.89 -34.51
#